data_6341f727ea843af817d2ec7169aca10a
#
_entry.id   6341f727ea843af817d2ec7169aca10a
#
_cell.length_a   1.000
_cell.length_b   1.000
_cell.length_c   1.000
_cell.angle_alpha   90.00
_cell.angle_beta   90.00
_cell.angle_gamma   90.00
#
_symmetry.space_group_name_H-M   'P 1'
#
loop_
_entity.id
_entity.type
_entity.pdbx_description
1 polymer ?
#
loop_
_entity_poly.entity_id
_entity_poly.type
_entity_poly.pdbx_seq_one_letter_code
_entity_poly.pdbx_strand_id
1 'polypeptide(L)'
;MTDSGIRIIKHYDFNEEDFNDPICILGMPGIADIGKFAIDSLIGQLDAKNLMDFIFDDYPAGAIVDDSLLSAPKAEILFWKDPEQKRDIFLITADAQSLTPKGIYRISNFLSEIIFQCKVKLIIALGAYPVNSRKIDSKIPKIYVSSTDRDLLQKFLARTNCNKIQKGVIIGANGLIPTLAKARFNLDGIVLLAETDNIAMVNEDITDLKASITLLEMLKKSFTLPIKKKYSLDNIEDITKNLQNKRDQLEKDLNTFQFVDTEDKRKSLYI
;
A
#
# COMPACT_ATOMS: atom_id res chain seq x y z
N MET A 1 10.26 24.57 -4.96
CA MET A 1 9.74 25.09 -3.67
C MET A 1 9.97 24.01 -2.63
N THR A 2 10.89 24.21 -1.70
CA THR A 2 11.04 23.33 -0.54
C THR A 2 9.82 23.53 0.34
N ASP A 3 8.86 22.63 0.29
CA ASP A 3 7.78 22.62 1.27
C ASP A 3 8.41 22.34 2.63
N SER A 4 8.33 23.32 3.55
CA SER A 4 8.94 23.24 4.87
C SER A 4 8.37 22.03 5.61
N GLY A 5 9.14 20.96 5.76
CA GLY A 5 8.75 19.69 6.42
C GLY A 5 8.66 18.47 5.51
N ILE A 6 9.08 18.59 4.23
CA ILE A 6 9.29 17.46 3.34
C ILE A 6 10.74 17.48 2.87
N ARG A 7 11.50 16.45 3.23
CA ARG A 7 12.86 16.25 2.73
C ARG A 7 12.84 15.24 1.60
N ILE A 8 13.41 15.60 0.45
CA ILE A 8 13.54 14.73 -0.73
C ILE A 8 14.98 14.24 -0.81
N ILE A 9 15.16 12.94 -0.97
CA ILE A 9 16.43 12.29 -1.26
C ILE A 9 16.28 11.64 -2.63
N LYS A 10 17.00 12.16 -3.64
CA LYS A 10 17.03 11.59 -4.98
C LYS A 10 18.17 10.58 -5.08
N HIS A 11 17.87 9.40 -5.62
CA HIS A 11 18.85 8.35 -5.87
C HIS A 11 19.33 8.33 -7.32
N TYR A 12 18.48 8.84 -8.26
CA TYR A 12 18.78 8.95 -9.67
C TYR A 12 18.22 10.25 -10.24
N ASP A 13 18.93 10.84 -11.18
CA ASP A 13 18.40 11.90 -12.03
C ASP A 13 17.69 11.26 -13.24
N PHE A 14 16.53 11.77 -13.56
CA PHE A 14 15.76 11.36 -14.74
C PHE A 14 15.18 12.57 -15.44
N ASN A 15 15.02 12.48 -16.75
CA ASN A 15 14.29 13.44 -17.55
C ASN A 15 12.88 12.92 -17.84
N GLU A 16 11.92 13.83 -17.99
CA GLU A 16 10.53 13.50 -18.31
C GLU A 16 10.37 12.70 -19.62
N GLU A 17 11.33 12.85 -20.56
CA GLU A 17 11.36 12.16 -21.85
C GLU A 17 11.79 10.69 -21.74
N ASP A 18 12.31 10.28 -20.59
CA ASP A 18 12.80 8.92 -20.37
C ASP A 18 11.66 7.90 -20.13
N PHE A 19 10.42 8.36 -19.95
CA PHE A 19 9.28 7.52 -19.58
C PHE A 19 8.35 7.22 -20.75
N ASN A 20 7.99 5.96 -20.91
CA ASN A 20 7.09 5.49 -21.96
C ASN A 20 5.72 5.10 -21.41
N ASP A 21 4.67 5.86 -21.74
CA ASP A 21 3.25 5.65 -21.32
C ASP A 21 3.09 5.22 -19.85
N PRO A 22 3.71 5.95 -18.89
CA PRO A 22 3.85 5.46 -17.53
C PRO A 22 2.51 5.44 -16.78
N ILE A 23 2.33 4.40 -15.95
CA ILE A 23 1.26 4.35 -14.93
C ILE A 23 1.88 4.39 -13.54
N CYS A 24 1.10 4.81 -12.56
CA CYS A 24 1.49 4.77 -11.15
C CYS A 24 0.61 3.80 -10.39
N ILE A 25 1.22 2.86 -9.68
CA ILE A 25 0.53 1.97 -8.74
C ILE A 25 1.01 2.34 -7.34
N LEU A 26 0.09 2.54 -6.41
CA LEU A 26 0.44 2.93 -5.05
C LEU A 26 -0.32 2.11 -4.00
N GLY A 27 0.36 1.83 -2.89
CA GLY A 27 -0.18 1.14 -1.73
C GLY A 27 0.46 1.68 -0.45
N MET A 28 -0.24 2.61 0.21
CA MET A 28 0.18 3.13 1.51
C MET A 28 -0.26 2.18 2.62
N PRO A 29 0.42 2.16 3.78
CA PRO A 29 -0.04 1.45 4.97
C PRO A 29 -1.51 1.74 5.27
N GLY A 30 -2.24 0.77 5.76
CA GLY A 30 -3.66 0.91 6.05
C GLY A 30 -4.25 -0.38 6.59
N ILE A 31 -5.58 -0.52 6.54
CA ILE A 31 -6.30 -1.67 7.13
C ILE A 31 -5.69 -2.97 6.63
N ALA A 32 -5.25 -3.81 7.58
CA ALA A 32 -4.65 -5.13 7.37
C ALA A 32 -3.45 -5.12 6.38
N ASP A 33 -2.81 -3.99 6.19
CA ASP A 33 -1.68 -3.74 5.27
C ASP A 33 -1.88 -4.29 3.84
N ILE A 34 -3.13 -4.44 3.42
CA ILE A 34 -3.49 -5.08 2.15
C ILE A 34 -2.84 -4.38 0.96
N GLY A 35 -2.98 -3.06 0.87
CA GLY A 35 -2.39 -2.26 -0.21
C GLY A 35 -0.86 -2.25 -0.12
N LYS A 36 -0.32 -2.08 1.09
CA LYS A 36 1.13 -2.08 1.37
C LYS A 36 1.77 -3.40 0.95
N PHE A 37 1.24 -4.53 1.40
CA PHE A 37 1.79 -5.85 1.05
C PHE A 37 1.71 -6.13 -0.46
N ALA A 38 0.61 -5.74 -1.11
CA ALA A 38 0.46 -5.93 -2.55
C ALA A 38 1.50 -5.11 -3.33
N ILE A 39 1.74 -3.84 -2.95
CA ILE A 39 2.73 -3.00 -3.64
C ILE A 39 4.16 -3.48 -3.36
N ASP A 40 4.51 -3.83 -2.14
CA ASP A 40 5.84 -4.33 -1.78
C ASP A 40 6.16 -5.64 -2.52
N SER A 41 5.17 -6.54 -2.62
CA SER A 41 5.30 -7.76 -3.43
C SER A 41 5.52 -7.46 -4.91
N LEU A 42 4.87 -6.43 -5.44
CA LEU A 42 5.04 -6.00 -6.83
C LEU A 42 6.43 -5.40 -7.06
N ILE A 43 6.90 -4.55 -6.15
CA ILE A 43 8.24 -3.95 -6.16
C ILE A 43 9.31 -5.04 -6.25
N GLY A 44 9.25 -6.05 -5.36
CA GLY A 44 10.21 -7.15 -5.34
C GLY A 44 10.16 -8.04 -6.59
N GLN A 45 8.97 -8.22 -7.19
CA GLN A 45 8.84 -9.06 -8.39
C GLN A 45 9.28 -8.38 -9.68
N LEU A 46 9.13 -7.05 -9.75
CA LEU A 46 9.56 -6.25 -10.89
C LEU A 46 11.04 -5.84 -10.81
N ASP A 47 11.69 -6.04 -9.66
CA ASP A 47 13.04 -5.51 -9.40
C ASP A 47 13.09 -3.99 -9.67
N ALA A 48 12.08 -3.28 -9.15
CA ALA A 48 11.94 -1.86 -9.35
C ALA A 48 13.02 -1.08 -8.58
N LYS A 49 13.59 -0.06 -9.21
CA LYS A 49 14.67 0.75 -8.62
C LYS A 49 14.09 1.93 -7.85
N ASN A 50 14.59 2.16 -6.65
CA ASN A 50 14.21 3.33 -5.87
C ASN A 50 14.76 4.61 -6.53
N LEU A 51 13.85 5.52 -6.91
CA LEU A 51 14.21 6.81 -7.51
C LEU A 51 14.34 7.91 -6.46
N MET A 52 13.42 7.95 -5.49
CA MET A 52 13.34 9.03 -4.51
C MET A 52 12.76 8.53 -3.20
N ASP A 53 13.34 9.01 -2.08
CA ASP A 53 12.76 8.91 -0.75
C ASP A 53 12.21 10.26 -0.31
N PHE A 54 11.14 10.22 0.47
CA PHE A 54 10.50 11.39 1.08
C PHE A 54 10.35 11.18 2.58
N ILE A 55 11.01 12.03 3.36
CA ILE A 55 10.88 12.08 4.82
C ILE A 55 9.94 13.22 5.16
N PHE A 56 8.88 12.95 5.91
CA PHE A 56 7.88 13.93 6.33
C PHE A 56 7.95 14.16 7.82
N ASP A 57 7.81 15.42 8.23
CA ASP A 57 7.78 15.83 9.63
C ASP A 57 6.51 15.40 10.39
N ASP A 58 5.45 14.99 9.69
CA ASP A 58 4.19 14.50 10.26
C ASP A 58 4.12 12.95 10.31
N TYR A 59 5.22 12.25 10.07
CA TYR A 59 5.28 10.80 10.28
C TYR A 59 5.41 10.46 11.77
N PRO A 60 5.07 9.22 12.18
CA PRO A 60 5.26 8.78 13.57
C PRO A 60 6.68 9.05 14.06
N ALA A 61 6.78 9.58 15.29
CA ALA A 61 8.06 9.91 15.92
C ALA A 61 8.77 8.61 16.37
N GLY A 62 9.42 7.94 15.45
CA GLY A 62 10.16 6.70 15.69
C GLY A 62 11.23 6.48 14.65
N ALA A 63 12.13 5.55 14.92
CA ALA A 63 13.09 5.05 13.95
C ALA A 63 12.75 3.61 13.61
N ILE A 64 12.88 3.27 12.34
CA ILE A 64 12.75 1.89 11.86
C ILE A 64 14.09 1.20 12.07
N VAL A 65 14.03 -0.02 12.59
CA VAL A 65 15.20 -0.89 12.72
C VAL A 65 15.06 -2.04 11.73
N ASP A 66 15.98 -2.12 10.78
CA ASP A 66 16.08 -3.22 9.84
C ASP A 66 17.53 -3.72 9.80
N ASP A 67 17.73 -4.99 10.05
CA ASP A 67 19.05 -5.63 10.19
C ASP A 67 20.02 -4.82 11.08
N SER A 68 19.54 -4.36 12.25
CA SER A 68 20.28 -3.52 13.22
C SER A 68 20.64 -2.10 12.71
N LEU A 69 20.16 -1.68 11.55
CA LEU A 69 20.36 -0.33 11.02
C LEU A 69 19.13 0.54 11.31
N LEU A 70 19.39 1.80 11.68
CA LEU A 70 18.36 2.79 11.96
C LEU A 70 18.07 3.64 10.74
N SER A 71 16.78 3.81 10.43
CA SER A 71 16.30 4.73 9.40
C SER A 71 15.09 5.52 9.87
N ALA A 72 14.89 6.71 9.29
CA ALA A 72 13.65 7.46 9.50
C ALA A 72 12.51 6.86 8.65
N PRO A 73 11.26 6.88 9.14
CA PRO A 73 10.11 6.53 8.31
C PRO A 73 10.05 7.40 7.06
N LYS A 74 9.78 6.80 5.93
CA LYS A 74 9.78 7.46 4.62
C LYS A 74 8.67 6.96 3.71
N ALA A 75 8.35 7.74 2.69
CA ALA A 75 7.70 7.23 1.47
C ALA A 75 8.74 7.09 0.38
N GLU A 76 8.49 6.18 -0.55
CA GLU A 76 9.40 5.87 -1.65
C GLU A 76 8.65 5.91 -2.97
N ILE A 77 9.31 6.43 -3.99
CA ILE A 77 8.92 6.27 -5.39
C ILE A 77 9.95 5.39 -6.07
N LEU A 78 9.49 4.24 -6.53
CA LEU A 78 10.29 3.30 -7.27
C LEU A 78 9.84 3.29 -8.74
N PHE A 79 10.72 2.87 -9.61
CA PHE A 79 10.49 2.86 -11.05
C PHE A 79 10.90 1.52 -11.65
N TRP A 80 10.03 0.99 -12.48
CA TRP A 80 10.32 -0.16 -13.32
C TRP A 80 10.20 0.25 -14.79
N LYS A 81 11.33 0.14 -15.50
CA LYS A 81 11.39 0.32 -16.94
C LYS A 81 10.96 -0.93 -17.65
N ASP A 82 9.94 -0.84 -18.50
CA ASP A 82 9.49 -1.99 -19.26
C ASP A 82 10.54 -2.36 -20.34
N PRO A 83 11.16 -3.56 -20.26
CA PRO A 83 12.14 -4.00 -21.24
C PRO A 83 11.54 -4.17 -22.64
N GLU A 84 10.24 -4.36 -22.75
CA GLU A 84 9.51 -4.45 -24.02
C GLU A 84 9.02 -3.07 -24.51
N GLN A 85 9.31 -2.00 -23.78
CA GLN A 85 8.96 -0.61 -24.08
C GLN A 85 7.45 -0.39 -24.33
N LYS A 86 6.58 -1.17 -23.68
CA LYS A 86 5.14 -1.01 -23.79
C LYS A 86 4.61 0.00 -22.80
N ARG A 87 5.04 -0.12 -21.52
CA ARG A 87 4.53 0.72 -20.45
C ARG A 87 5.42 0.69 -19.22
N ASP A 88 5.94 1.83 -18.84
CA ASP A 88 6.71 1.98 -17.60
C ASP A 88 5.81 2.07 -16.38
N ILE A 89 6.33 1.72 -15.19
CA ILE A 89 5.54 1.68 -13.96
C ILE A 89 6.28 2.44 -12.85
N PHE A 90 5.61 3.43 -12.29
CA PHE A 90 5.96 4.02 -11.00
C PHE A 90 5.25 3.27 -9.88
N LEU A 91 5.97 2.96 -8.83
CA LEU A 91 5.47 2.27 -7.65
C LEU A 91 5.67 3.18 -6.45
N ILE A 92 4.62 3.42 -5.66
CA ILE A 92 4.70 4.28 -4.48
C ILE A 92 4.26 3.49 -3.26
N THR A 93 5.11 3.50 -2.26
CA THR A 93 4.87 2.91 -0.94
C THR A 93 5.35 3.84 0.15
N ALA A 94 5.05 3.51 1.40
CA ALA A 94 5.56 4.24 2.56
C ALA A 94 5.66 3.31 3.78
N ASP A 95 6.48 3.68 4.75
CA ASP A 95 6.59 2.96 6.02
C ASP A 95 5.41 3.27 6.96
N ALA A 96 4.84 4.48 6.83
CA ALA A 96 3.70 4.93 7.63
C ALA A 96 2.83 5.91 6.85
N GLN A 97 1.62 6.18 7.36
CA GLN A 97 0.84 7.35 6.96
C GLN A 97 1.10 8.50 7.95
N SER A 98 0.89 9.74 7.48
CA SER A 98 0.91 10.93 8.33
C SER A 98 -0.11 10.81 9.46
N LEU A 99 0.24 11.33 10.64
CA LEU A 99 -0.59 11.23 11.85
C LEU A 99 -1.79 12.18 11.82
N THR A 100 -1.65 13.33 11.14
CA THR A 100 -2.70 14.34 11.12
C THR A 100 -3.44 14.40 9.78
N PRO A 101 -4.72 14.77 9.76
CA PRO A 101 -5.45 15.01 8.52
C PRO A 101 -4.75 16.04 7.61
N LYS A 102 -4.14 17.09 8.20
CA LYS A 102 -3.37 18.08 7.47
C LYS A 102 -2.14 17.46 6.81
N GLY A 103 -1.42 16.60 7.52
CA GLY A 103 -0.27 15.87 6.99
C GLY A 103 -0.67 14.93 5.86
N ILE A 104 -1.77 14.18 6.00
CA ILE A 104 -2.29 13.30 4.94
C ILE A 104 -2.62 14.11 3.67
N TYR A 105 -3.28 15.27 3.80
CA TYR A 105 -3.51 16.16 2.65
C TYR A 105 -2.22 16.67 2.02
N ARG A 106 -1.25 17.07 2.84
CA ARG A 106 0.02 17.63 2.40
C ARG A 106 0.84 16.61 1.60
N ILE A 107 1.02 15.39 2.15
CA ILE A 107 1.73 14.30 1.47
C ILE A 107 1.02 13.90 0.19
N SER A 108 -0.33 13.81 0.21
CA SER A 108 -1.11 13.43 -0.96
C SER A 108 -1.02 14.47 -2.07
N ASN A 109 -1.06 15.76 -1.75
CA ASN A 109 -0.86 16.85 -2.71
C ASN A 109 0.54 16.79 -3.32
N PHE A 110 1.56 16.62 -2.47
CA PHE A 110 2.95 16.56 -2.89
C PHE A 110 3.20 15.38 -3.84
N LEU A 111 2.77 14.17 -3.45
CA LEU A 111 2.92 12.98 -4.30
C LEU A 111 2.13 13.10 -5.60
N SER A 112 0.91 13.67 -5.58
CA SER A 112 0.12 13.93 -6.80
C SER A 112 0.86 14.83 -7.78
N GLU A 113 1.59 15.83 -7.29
CA GLU A 113 2.38 16.73 -8.11
C GLU A 113 3.59 16.03 -8.74
N ILE A 114 4.34 15.25 -7.96
CA ILE A 114 5.46 14.43 -8.49
C ILE A 114 4.97 13.44 -9.54
N ILE A 115 3.86 12.73 -9.27
CA ILE A 115 3.25 11.79 -10.23
C ILE A 115 2.91 12.49 -11.55
N PHE A 116 2.35 13.70 -11.47
CA PHE A 116 2.03 14.49 -12.65
C PHE A 116 3.28 14.93 -13.42
N GLN A 117 4.34 15.37 -12.72
CA GLN A 117 5.63 15.72 -13.31
C GLN A 117 6.28 14.51 -14.01
N CYS A 118 6.08 13.29 -13.50
CA CYS A 118 6.52 12.05 -14.15
C CYS A 118 5.66 11.64 -15.36
N LYS A 119 4.76 12.49 -15.85
CA LYS A 119 3.90 12.24 -17.03
C LYS A 119 3.03 10.98 -16.92
N VAL A 120 2.73 10.54 -15.73
CA VAL A 120 1.85 9.39 -15.47
C VAL A 120 0.50 9.60 -16.16
N LYS A 121 -0.05 8.52 -16.75
CA LYS A 121 -1.32 8.53 -17.49
C LYS A 121 -2.49 8.02 -16.66
N LEU A 122 -2.22 7.22 -15.66
CA LEU A 122 -3.25 6.62 -14.79
C LEU A 122 -2.65 6.31 -13.41
N ILE A 123 -3.39 6.66 -12.36
CA ILE A 123 -3.06 6.28 -10.99
C ILE A 123 -3.94 5.09 -10.58
N ILE A 124 -3.33 4.09 -9.96
CA ILE A 124 -3.99 2.91 -9.41
C ILE A 124 -3.63 2.80 -7.93
N ALA A 125 -4.59 3.10 -7.06
CA ALA A 125 -4.39 3.00 -5.62
C ALA A 125 -4.96 1.69 -5.07
N LEU A 126 -4.25 1.09 -4.12
CA LEU A 126 -4.57 -0.21 -3.53
C LEU A 126 -4.95 -0.04 -2.06
N GLY A 127 -5.93 -0.82 -1.59
CA GLY A 127 -6.32 -0.79 -0.19
C GLY A 127 -7.32 -1.88 0.20
N ALA A 128 -7.95 -1.70 1.36
CA ALA A 128 -8.91 -2.62 1.95
C ALA A 128 -10.35 -2.13 1.83
N TYR A 129 -11.29 -3.07 1.72
CA TYR A 129 -12.73 -2.84 1.85
C TYR A 129 -13.25 -3.69 3.02
N PRO A 130 -13.34 -3.12 4.23
CA PRO A 130 -13.78 -3.86 5.41
C PRO A 130 -15.28 -4.18 5.32
N VAL A 131 -15.62 -5.44 5.58
CA VAL A 131 -16.99 -5.94 5.65
C VAL A 131 -17.18 -6.75 6.91
N ASN A 132 -18.42 -6.90 7.34
CA ASN A 132 -18.72 -7.78 8.47
C ASN A 132 -18.41 -9.23 8.07
N SER A 133 -17.67 -9.96 8.91
CA SER A 133 -17.27 -11.36 8.71
C SER A 133 -18.43 -12.28 8.30
N ARG A 134 -19.64 -12.04 8.81
CA ARG A 134 -20.85 -12.77 8.41
C ARG A 134 -21.27 -12.58 6.96
N LYS A 135 -20.68 -11.61 6.24
CA LYS A 135 -20.94 -11.32 4.83
C LYS A 135 -19.86 -11.85 3.90
N ILE A 136 -18.80 -12.43 4.45
CA ILE A 136 -17.72 -13.01 3.65
C ILE A 136 -18.10 -14.45 3.31
N ASP A 137 -18.88 -14.62 2.22
CA ASP A 137 -19.34 -15.93 1.76
C ASP A 137 -18.38 -16.62 0.80
N SER A 138 -17.35 -15.91 0.33
CA SER A 138 -16.46 -16.40 -0.73
C SER A 138 -15.08 -16.77 -0.19
N LYS A 139 -14.54 -17.91 -0.71
CA LYS A 139 -13.14 -18.30 -0.47
C LYS A 139 -12.15 -17.29 -1.03
N ILE A 140 -12.54 -16.54 -2.05
CA ILE A 140 -11.71 -15.51 -2.71
C ILE A 140 -12.30 -14.13 -2.37
N PRO A 141 -11.52 -13.21 -1.76
CA PRO A 141 -11.96 -11.86 -1.47
C PRO A 141 -12.47 -11.15 -2.72
N LYS A 142 -13.59 -10.44 -2.60
CA LYS A 142 -14.12 -9.61 -3.69
C LYS A 142 -13.26 -8.35 -3.82
N ILE A 143 -13.09 -7.88 -5.04
CA ILE A 143 -12.45 -6.58 -5.31
C ILE A 143 -13.53 -5.55 -5.59
N TYR A 144 -13.42 -4.43 -4.92
CA TYR A 144 -14.25 -3.25 -5.11
C TYR A 144 -13.46 -2.18 -5.84
N VAL A 145 -14.13 -1.44 -6.71
CA VAL A 145 -13.50 -0.38 -7.51
C VAL A 145 -14.29 0.92 -7.42
N SER A 146 -13.53 2.01 -7.34
CA SER A 146 -14.00 3.37 -7.55
C SER A 146 -13.06 4.10 -8.49
N SER A 147 -13.52 5.17 -9.16
CA SER A 147 -12.72 5.93 -10.12
C SER A 147 -13.02 7.41 -10.03
N THR A 148 -12.08 8.22 -10.44
CA THR A 148 -12.21 9.67 -10.60
C THR A 148 -12.94 10.06 -11.89
N ASP A 149 -13.12 9.10 -12.81
CA ASP A 149 -13.79 9.29 -14.09
C ASP A 149 -14.81 8.17 -14.35
N ARG A 150 -15.99 8.55 -14.91
CA ARG A 150 -17.09 7.62 -15.14
C ARG A 150 -16.82 6.64 -16.28
N ASP A 151 -16.23 7.11 -17.37
CA ASP A 151 -15.98 6.29 -18.55
C ASP A 151 -14.84 5.31 -18.27
N LEU A 152 -13.82 5.75 -17.53
CA LEU A 152 -12.76 4.88 -17.03
C LEU A 152 -13.33 3.78 -16.14
N LEU A 153 -14.23 4.11 -15.20
CA LEU A 153 -14.89 3.13 -14.34
C LEU A 153 -15.68 2.10 -15.17
N GLN A 154 -16.47 2.55 -16.12
CA GLN A 154 -17.27 1.65 -16.98
C GLN A 154 -16.37 0.72 -17.80
N LYS A 155 -15.32 1.24 -18.43
CA LYS A 155 -14.34 0.45 -19.19
C LYS A 155 -13.64 -0.58 -18.32
N PHE A 156 -13.29 -0.22 -17.08
CA PHE A 156 -12.64 -1.14 -16.14
C PHE A 156 -13.58 -2.25 -15.69
N LEU A 157 -14.82 -1.92 -15.31
CA LEU A 157 -15.85 -2.89 -14.91
C LEU A 157 -16.21 -3.86 -16.03
N ALA A 158 -16.25 -3.39 -17.28
CA ALA A 158 -16.54 -4.25 -18.44
C ALA A 158 -15.46 -5.34 -18.70
N ARG A 159 -14.25 -5.14 -18.19
CA ARG A 159 -13.11 -6.05 -18.39
C ARG A 159 -12.75 -6.88 -17.15
N THR A 160 -13.40 -6.61 -16.02
CA THR A 160 -13.06 -7.20 -14.73
C THR A 160 -14.31 -7.65 -13.98
N ASN A 161 -14.14 -8.57 -13.04
CA ASN A 161 -15.21 -9.00 -12.13
C ASN A 161 -15.24 -8.15 -10.83
N CYS A 162 -14.82 -6.88 -10.90
CA CYS A 162 -14.84 -6.01 -9.75
C CYS A 162 -16.26 -5.53 -9.40
N ASN A 163 -16.50 -5.33 -8.12
CA ASN A 163 -17.73 -4.74 -7.63
C ASN A 163 -17.60 -3.21 -7.58
N LYS A 164 -18.67 -2.51 -7.93
CA LYS A 164 -18.74 -1.05 -7.85
C LYS A 164 -18.98 -0.60 -6.42
N ILE A 165 -18.22 0.37 -5.92
CA ILE A 165 -18.54 1.06 -4.68
C ILE A 165 -19.66 2.07 -4.96
N GLN A 166 -20.83 1.86 -4.32
CA GLN A 166 -21.99 2.73 -4.53
C GLN A 166 -21.87 4.06 -3.78
N LYS A 167 -21.46 3.97 -2.51
CA LYS A 167 -21.33 5.13 -1.61
C LYS A 167 -20.35 4.79 -0.50
N GLY A 168 -19.54 5.77 -0.08
CA GLY A 168 -18.61 5.61 1.02
C GLY A 168 -17.56 6.70 1.03
N VAL A 169 -16.64 6.59 1.97
CA VAL A 169 -15.44 7.44 2.10
C VAL A 169 -14.23 6.53 2.17
N ILE A 170 -13.25 6.80 1.35
CA ILE A 170 -11.94 6.13 1.40
C ILE A 170 -11.02 7.08 2.18
N ILE A 171 -10.63 6.66 3.38
CA ILE A 171 -9.79 7.45 4.28
C ILE A 171 -8.31 7.20 3.95
N GLY A 172 -7.49 8.25 4.07
CA GLY A 172 -6.04 8.18 3.90
C GLY A 172 -5.55 8.50 2.48
N ALA A 173 -4.25 8.42 2.31
CA ALA A 173 -3.56 8.81 1.08
C ALA A 173 -3.97 7.97 -0.14
N ASN A 174 -4.32 6.69 0.05
CA ASN A 174 -4.76 5.82 -1.04
C ASN A 174 -6.02 6.34 -1.77
N GLY A 175 -6.93 7.03 -1.05
CA GLY A 175 -8.09 7.69 -1.65
C GLY A 175 -7.78 9.12 -2.13
N LEU A 176 -6.96 9.85 -1.37
CA LEU A 176 -6.72 11.27 -1.63
C LEU A 176 -5.79 11.50 -2.82
N ILE A 177 -4.72 10.72 -3.01
CA ILE A 177 -3.76 10.94 -4.11
C ILE A 177 -4.46 10.95 -5.47
N PRO A 178 -5.22 9.91 -5.88
CA PRO A 178 -5.90 9.94 -7.18
C PRO A 178 -6.94 11.05 -7.28
N THR A 179 -7.64 11.36 -6.18
CA THR A 179 -8.67 12.41 -6.17
C THR A 179 -8.06 13.80 -6.34
N LEU A 180 -6.96 14.09 -5.66
CA LEU A 180 -6.25 15.37 -5.77
C LEU A 180 -5.54 15.51 -7.11
N ALA A 181 -4.96 14.43 -7.65
CA ALA A 181 -4.38 14.41 -8.98
C ALA A 181 -5.41 14.73 -10.06
N LYS A 182 -6.63 14.18 -9.95
CA LYS A 182 -7.74 14.52 -10.84
C LYS A 182 -8.14 15.98 -10.72
N ALA A 183 -8.33 16.48 -9.49
CA ALA A 183 -8.79 17.85 -9.24
C ALA A 183 -7.78 18.91 -9.68
N ARG A 184 -6.49 18.67 -9.52
CA ARG A 184 -5.43 19.65 -9.81
C ARG A 184 -4.87 19.55 -11.21
N PHE A 185 -4.76 18.36 -11.76
CA PHE A 185 -4.01 18.08 -12.99
C PHE A 185 -4.83 17.38 -14.06
N ASN A 186 -6.13 17.10 -13.79
CA ASN A 186 -6.99 16.28 -14.64
C ASN A 186 -6.40 14.89 -14.95
N LEU A 187 -5.61 14.34 -14.03
CA LEU A 187 -5.02 13.01 -14.12
C LEU A 187 -5.98 11.99 -13.51
N ASP A 188 -6.38 11.01 -14.30
CA ASP A 188 -7.34 10.00 -13.88
C ASP A 188 -6.75 8.96 -12.93
N GLY A 189 -7.62 8.44 -12.05
CA GLY A 189 -7.25 7.42 -11.10
C GLY A 189 -8.37 6.43 -10.80
N ILE A 190 -7.98 5.22 -10.45
CA ILE A 190 -8.85 4.18 -9.89
C ILE A 190 -8.32 3.74 -8.53
N VAL A 191 -9.25 3.35 -7.66
CA VAL A 191 -8.94 2.75 -6.37
C VAL A 191 -9.48 1.33 -6.36
N LEU A 192 -8.63 0.36 -6.07
CA LEU A 192 -8.97 -1.06 -5.96
C LEU A 192 -8.86 -1.47 -4.49
N LEU A 193 -9.97 -1.92 -3.93
CA LEU A 193 -10.05 -2.32 -2.53
C LEU A 193 -10.43 -3.80 -2.44
N ALA A 194 -9.61 -4.60 -1.79
CA ALA A 194 -9.94 -5.99 -1.52
C ALA A 194 -10.78 -6.12 -0.23
N GLU A 195 -11.79 -6.99 -0.29
CA GLU A 195 -12.63 -7.34 0.84
C GLU A 195 -11.80 -7.96 1.97
N THR A 196 -12.02 -7.48 3.20
CA THR A 196 -11.40 -8.01 4.42
C THR A 196 -12.38 -7.95 5.58
N ASP A 197 -12.08 -8.66 6.66
CA ASP A 197 -12.90 -8.61 7.88
C ASP A 197 -12.78 -7.25 8.57
N ASN A 198 -13.89 -6.71 9.06
CA ASN A 198 -13.90 -5.46 9.80
C ASN A 198 -13.14 -5.55 11.15
N ILE A 199 -12.87 -6.73 11.68
CA ILE A 199 -12.00 -6.94 12.85
C ILE A 199 -10.59 -6.39 12.57
N ALA A 200 -10.12 -6.48 11.33
CA ALA A 200 -8.85 -5.92 10.90
C ALA A 200 -8.77 -4.38 11.00
N MET A 201 -9.89 -3.68 11.17
CA MET A 201 -9.90 -2.22 11.44
C MET A 201 -9.48 -1.89 12.87
N VAL A 202 -9.64 -2.83 13.79
CA VAL A 202 -9.43 -2.61 15.23
C VAL A 202 -8.10 -3.23 15.67
N ASN A 203 -7.59 -4.19 14.93
CA ASN A 203 -6.34 -4.88 15.22
C ASN A 203 -5.30 -4.55 14.13
N GLU A 204 -4.41 -3.61 14.41
CA GLU A 204 -3.37 -3.12 13.50
C GLU A 204 -2.31 -4.19 13.17
N ASP A 205 -2.22 -5.23 13.99
CA ASP A 205 -1.24 -6.32 13.80
C ASP A 205 -1.69 -7.40 12.80
N ILE A 206 -2.88 -7.28 12.21
CA ILE A 206 -3.38 -8.26 11.25
C ILE A 206 -2.99 -7.85 9.83
N THR A 207 -2.26 -8.71 9.13
CA THR A 207 -2.05 -8.61 7.68
C THR A 207 -2.93 -9.62 6.96
N ASP A 208 -3.80 -9.15 6.07
CA ASP A 208 -4.62 -10.03 5.24
C ASP A 208 -3.91 -10.35 3.92
N LEU A 209 -3.05 -11.36 3.97
CA LEU A 209 -2.29 -11.83 2.80
C LEU A 209 -3.18 -12.30 1.65
N LYS A 210 -4.32 -12.91 1.95
CA LYS A 210 -5.24 -13.43 0.94
C LYS A 210 -5.88 -12.30 0.14
N ALA A 211 -6.32 -11.24 0.82
CA ALA A 211 -6.83 -10.04 0.18
C ALA A 211 -5.75 -9.33 -0.65
N SER A 212 -4.54 -9.21 -0.11
CA SER A 212 -3.39 -8.60 -0.79
C SER A 212 -3.02 -9.32 -2.08
N ILE A 213 -2.99 -10.65 -2.05
CA ILE A 213 -2.66 -11.47 -3.23
C ILE A 213 -3.79 -11.42 -4.26
N THR A 214 -5.04 -11.34 -3.80
CA THR A 214 -6.18 -11.16 -4.71
C THR A 214 -6.07 -9.83 -5.48
N LEU A 215 -5.63 -8.74 -4.82
CA LEU A 215 -5.30 -7.47 -5.49
C LEU A 215 -4.17 -7.65 -6.51
N LEU A 216 -3.11 -8.34 -6.14
CA LEU A 216 -1.95 -8.56 -7.01
C LEU A 216 -2.33 -9.33 -8.29
N GLU A 217 -3.13 -10.38 -8.16
CA GLU A 217 -3.65 -11.15 -9.29
C GLU A 217 -4.61 -10.33 -10.17
N MET A 218 -5.40 -9.44 -9.55
CA MET A 218 -6.24 -8.49 -10.29
C MET A 218 -5.39 -7.50 -11.10
N LEU A 219 -4.37 -6.91 -10.51
CA LEU A 219 -3.43 -6.01 -11.19
C LEU A 219 -2.75 -6.72 -12.37
N LYS A 220 -2.21 -7.92 -12.12
CA LYS A 220 -1.56 -8.74 -13.15
C LYS A 220 -2.44 -8.92 -14.38
N LYS A 221 -3.71 -9.30 -14.17
CA LYS A 221 -4.66 -9.55 -15.25
C LYS A 221 -5.10 -8.27 -15.95
N SER A 222 -5.41 -7.21 -15.17
CA SER A 222 -6.00 -5.98 -15.70
C SER A 222 -5.00 -5.10 -16.44
N PHE A 223 -3.73 -5.14 -16.06
CA PHE A 223 -2.67 -4.28 -16.59
C PHE A 223 -1.56 -5.07 -17.30
N THR A 224 -1.72 -6.38 -17.45
CA THR A 224 -0.76 -7.27 -18.14
C THR A 224 0.64 -7.13 -17.55
N LEU A 225 0.72 -7.08 -16.21
CA LEU A 225 1.99 -6.91 -15.52
C LEU A 225 2.84 -8.19 -15.64
N PRO A 226 4.17 -8.09 -15.82
CA PRO A 226 5.07 -9.23 -15.99
C PRO A 226 5.40 -9.94 -14.66
N ILE A 227 4.37 -10.18 -13.84
CA ILE A 227 4.48 -10.86 -12.56
C ILE A 227 4.65 -12.36 -12.80
N LYS A 228 5.82 -12.91 -12.48
CA LYS A 228 6.19 -14.31 -12.70
C LYS A 228 5.67 -15.23 -11.60
N LYS A 229 5.72 -14.78 -10.37
CA LYS A 229 5.35 -15.59 -9.20
C LYS A 229 3.84 -15.81 -9.18
N LYS A 230 3.46 -17.08 -9.11
CA LYS A 230 2.07 -17.46 -8.85
C LYS A 230 1.92 -17.73 -7.36
N TYR A 231 0.96 -17.10 -6.76
CA TYR A 231 0.56 -17.40 -5.40
C TYR A 231 -0.60 -18.40 -5.47
N SER A 232 -0.44 -19.58 -4.84
CA SER A 232 -1.55 -20.50 -4.64
C SER A 232 -2.34 -20.05 -3.40
N LEU A 233 -3.63 -19.83 -3.54
CA LEU A 233 -4.49 -19.48 -2.40
C LEU A 233 -4.49 -20.56 -1.31
N ASP A 234 -4.35 -21.84 -1.71
CA ASP A 234 -4.26 -22.96 -0.76
C ASP A 234 -2.98 -22.89 0.08
N ASN A 235 -1.84 -22.57 -0.56
CA ASN A 235 -0.57 -22.38 0.16
C ASN A 235 -0.62 -21.16 1.10
N ILE A 236 -1.46 -20.17 0.83
CA ILE A 236 -1.59 -18.96 1.64
C ILE A 236 -2.37 -19.26 2.92
N GLU A 237 -3.43 -20.06 2.83
CA GLU A 237 -4.16 -20.49 4.03
C GLU A 237 -3.22 -21.25 4.99
N ASP A 238 -2.35 -22.10 4.47
CA ASP A 238 -1.37 -22.82 5.26
C ASP A 238 -0.29 -21.89 5.85
N ILE A 239 0.20 -20.92 5.08
CA ILE A 239 1.18 -19.92 5.55
C ILE A 239 0.54 -19.04 6.63
N THR A 240 -0.65 -18.52 6.39
CA THR A 240 -1.38 -17.66 7.34
C THR A 240 -1.64 -18.41 8.64
N LYS A 241 -2.09 -19.65 8.55
CA LYS A 241 -2.33 -20.51 9.72
C LYS A 241 -1.05 -20.83 10.50
N ASN A 242 0.06 -21.07 9.78
CA ASN A 242 1.36 -21.30 10.41
C ASN A 242 1.93 -20.04 11.08
N LEU A 243 1.74 -18.86 10.48
CA LEU A 243 2.13 -17.58 11.09
C LEU A 243 1.29 -17.28 12.33
N GLN A 244 -0.01 -17.51 12.27
CA GLN A 244 -0.91 -17.33 13.40
C GLN A 244 -0.59 -18.28 14.56
N ASN A 245 -0.33 -19.56 14.27
CA ASN A 245 0.10 -20.52 15.27
C ASN A 245 1.44 -20.15 15.93
N LYS A 246 2.40 -19.64 15.17
CA LYS A 246 3.68 -19.15 15.70
C LYS A 246 3.49 -17.93 16.59
N ARG A 247 2.62 -17.01 16.21
CA ARG A 247 2.28 -15.83 17.00
C ARG A 247 1.63 -16.24 18.32
N ASP A 248 0.59 -17.08 18.28
CA ASP A 248 -0.10 -17.58 19.47
C ASP A 248 0.86 -18.31 20.42
N GLN A 249 1.88 -18.96 19.87
CA GLN A 249 2.93 -19.62 20.65
C GLN A 249 3.87 -18.61 21.31
N LEU A 250 4.31 -17.59 20.56
CA LEU A 250 5.12 -16.49 21.09
C LEU A 250 4.39 -15.70 22.18
N GLU A 251 3.09 -15.42 22.01
CA GLU A 251 2.27 -14.75 23.04
C GLU A 251 2.14 -15.61 24.31
N LYS A 252 1.98 -16.91 24.16
CA LYS A 252 1.99 -17.85 25.32
C LYS A 252 3.32 -17.86 26.04
N ASP A 253 4.40 -17.92 25.27
CA ASP A 253 5.77 -17.92 25.83
C ASP A 253 6.05 -16.59 26.55
N LEU A 254 5.70 -15.44 25.96
CA LEU A 254 5.82 -14.12 26.58
C LEU A 254 4.99 -14.00 27.86
N ASN A 255 3.75 -14.47 27.86
CA ASN A 255 2.91 -14.48 29.04
C ASN A 255 3.48 -15.42 30.15
N THR A 256 4.08 -16.53 29.76
CA THR A 256 4.76 -17.43 30.70
C THR A 256 5.99 -16.77 31.33
N PHE A 257 6.76 -16.00 30.59
CA PHE A 257 7.88 -15.21 31.08
C PHE A 257 7.44 -14.07 32.01
N GLN A 258 6.30 -13.43 31.76
CA GLN A 258 5.76 -12.35 32.62
C GLN A 258 5.26 -12.89 34.00
N PHE A 259 4.83 -14.13 34.09
CA PHE A 259 4.42 -14.75 35.38
C PHE A 259 5.58 -15.18 36.26
N VAL A 260 6.80 -15.27 35.71
CA VAL A 260 8.01 -15.65 36.49
C VAL A 260 8.68 -14.43 37.15
N ASP A 261 8.36 -13.20 36.74
CA ASP A 261 9.08 -11.97 37.16
C ASP A 261 8.26 -11.01 38.05
N THR A 262 7.18 -11.47 38.69
CA THR A 262 6.34 -10.59 39.54
C THR A 262 6.68 -10.56 41.01
N GLU A 263 7.84 -11.08 41.46
CA GLU A 263 8.28 -10.91 42.86
C GLU A 263 9.53 -10.06 43.09
N ASP A 264 10.26 -9.61 42.04
CA ASP A 264 11.40 -8.72 42.28
C ASP A 264 11.61 -7.75 41.11
N LYS A 265 11.57 -6.46 41.42
CA LYS A 265 12.00 -5.30 40.63
C LYS A 265 10.92 -4.37 40.05
N ARG A 266 10.29 -3.62 40.94
CA ARG A 266 10.03 -2.21 40.67
C ARG A 266 11.38 -1.48 40.65
N LYS A 267 11.99 -1.29 39.50
CA LYS A 267 12.92 -0.14 39.23
C LYS A 267 13.29 -0.10 37.76
N SER A 268 12.90 1.00 37.15
CA SER A 268 13.50 1.62 35.95
C SER A 268 13.61 0.82 34.67
N LEU A 269 12.79 1.16 33.71
CA LEU A 269 13.16 1.12 32.29
C LEU A 269 12.52 2.33 31.59
N TYR A 270 13.23 3.44 31.70
CA TYR A 270 13.26 4.46 30.67
C TYR A 270 14.68 4.37 30.08
N ILE A 271 14.78 3.86 28.89
CA ILE A 271 15.89 4.10 27.96
C ILE A 271 15.27 4.68 26.71
#